data_8a610a37dd3a3e9abf83095fedaa9a6b
#
_entry.id   8a610a37dd3a3e9abf83095fedaa9a6b
#
_cell.length_a   1.000
_cell.length_b   1.000
_cell.length_c   1.000
_cell.angle_alpha   90.00
_cell.angle_beta   90.00
_cell.angle_gamma   90.00
#
_symmetry.space_group_name_H-M   'P 1'
#
loop_
_entity.id
_entity.type
_entity.pdbx_description
1 polymer ?
#
loop_
_entity_poly.entity_id
_entity_poly.type
_entity_poly.pdbx_seq_one_letter_code
_entity_poly.pdbx_strand_id
1 'polypeptide(L)'
;MQSAKRSIVRRYPVKQGLLAAAVLLAGSSLAGLDQAKAQGVVGHSPAQTARAAPGTGPGLSRLPLISESVFPLGGTTATLRGREGTSGAGPRGSSGAGGPGKSAQEEDEDIAPTAFGTFNWPYTHARVANTNIGFGSPLERVPVTGYPFRATGKLLMTFGSSTFVCSASLIKKGVLVTAAHCVFDYGKRKDGWATNVRFYPANVSNPSTTAQPYGVFTARRIYIPTVYFNGTDTCQAGAVGIVCNNDIAVIVLNARRGQYAGNIVGWYTYGWNGYSYVTSDQFGNQHVADITQLGYPVAWDNGYQMQRNNSFGKRVLGTGTNGKQLLNTQLGSAMTGGSSGGPWMVNFGTNAAITGTATAGSHPARLVVVGATSWGYVSTGPKVQGASYFGQNNEFPNADYGGRGAGNIGALVNTACTAFPAYC
;
A
#
# COMPACT_ATOMS: atom_id res chain seq x y z
N MET A 1 -20.97 -58.33 -36.15
CA MET A 1 -20.20 -59.41 -35.51
C MET A 1 -19.56 -58.81 -34.26
N GLN A 2 -20.01 -59.34 -33.12
CA GLN A 2 -19.60 -58.94 -31.76
C GLN A 2 -18.24 -59.55 -31.40
N SER A 3 -17.42 -58.86 -30.66
CA SER A 3 -16.49 -59.50 -29.74
C SER A 3 -16.27 -58.60 -28.51
N ALA A 4 -16.81 -59.05 -27.41
CA ALA A 4 -16.62 -58.47 -26.07
C ALA A 4 -15.30 -58.97 -25.48
N LYS A 5 -14.50 -58.12 -24.88
CA LYS A 5 -13.39 -58.51 -23.99
C LYS A 5 -13.73 -58.16 -22.55
N ARG A 6 -13.86 -59.18 -21.72
CA ARG A 6 -14.02 -59.15 -20.27
C ARG A 6 -12.70 -58.74 -19.59
N SER A 7 -12.78 -57.80 -18.67
CA SER A 7 -11.68 -57.45 -17.77
C SER A 7 -11.87 -58.19 -16.44
N ILE A 8 -10.80 -58.86 -16.00
CA ILE A 8 -10.73 -59.66 -14.77
C ILE A 8 -10.24 -58.73 -13.64
N VAL A 9 -11.10 -58.56 -12.63
CA VAL A 9 -10.75 -57.88 -11.38
C VAL A 9 -10.12 -58.93 -10.42
N ARG A 10 -8.86 -58.75 -10.07
CA ARG A 10 -8.19 -59.50 -8.99
C ARG A 10 -8.40 -58.76 -7.66
N ARG A 11 -9.06 -59.45 -6.72
CA ARG A 11 -9.15 -59.07 -5.32
C ARG A 11 -7.97 -59.65 -4.54
N TYR A 12 -7.30 -58.81 -3.74
CA TYR A 12 -6.33 -59.24 -2.72
C TYR A 12 -6.98 -59.12 -1.33
N PRO A 13 -6.71 -60.06 -0.42
CA PRO A 13 -7.32 -60.06 0.91
C PRO A 13 -6.60 -59.16 1.88
N VAL A 14 -7.39 -58.36 2.64
CA VAL A 14 -6.95 -57.54 3.76
C VAL A 14 -6.76 -58.43 4.98
N LYS A 15 -5.55 -58.47 5.54
CA LYS A 15 -5.29 -59.05 6.87
C LYS A 15 -5.58 -58.00 7.94
N GLN A 16 -6.54 -58.27 8.80
CA GLN A 16 -6.79 -57.54 10.03
C GLN A 16 -5.73 -57.92 11.07
N GLY A 17 -4.98 -56.92 11.54
CA GLY A 17 -4.14 -57.02 12.72
C GLY A 17 -4.69 -56.09 13.80
N LEU A 18 -5.31 -56.66 14.83
CA LEU A 18 -5.63 -55.94 16.08
C LEU A 18 -4.32 -55.67 16.82
N LEU A 19 -4.09 -54.40 17.14
CA LEU A 19 -3.19 -53.99 18.22
C LEU A 19 -3.92 -52.96 19.08
N ALA A 20 -4.26 -53.37 20.28
CA ALA A 20 -4.75 -52.50 21.35
C ALA A 20 -3.58 -51.62 21.82
N ALA A 21 -3.75 -50.33 21.81
CA ALA A 21 -2.86 -49.40 22.49
C ALA A 21 -3.65 -48.53 23.48
N ALA A 22 -3.16 -48.55 24.69
CA ALA A 22 -3.72 -47.93 25.88
C ALA A 22 -3.84 -46.39 25.73
N VAL A 23 -4.98 -45.88 26.13
CA VAL A 23 -5.23 -44.42 26.30
C VAL A 23 -4.59 -44.01 27.61
N LEU A 24 -3.47 -43.29 27.55
CA LEU A 24 -2.96 -42.46 28.62
C LEU A 24 -3.49 -41.05 28.43
N LEU A 25 -4.49 -40.69 29.24
CA LEU A 25 -4.93 -39.30 29.45
C LEU A 25 -3.83 -38.54 30.18
N ALA A 26 -3.01 -37.82 29.46
CA ALA A 26 -2.20 -36.74 29.99
C ALA A 26 -2.89 -35.43 29.67
N GLY A 27 -3.47 -34.80 30.69
CA GLY A 27 -3.97 -33.44 30.61
C GLY A 27 -2.80 -32.48 30.36
N SER A 28 -2.68 -31.99 29.15
CA SER A 28 -1.80 -30.89 28.77
C SER A 28 -2.64 -29.64 28.62
N SER A 29 -2.35 -28.71 29.52
CA SER A 29 -2.83 -27.34 29.55
C SER A 29 -2.78 -26.66 28.17
N LEU A 30 -3.90 -26.06 27.78
CA LEU A 30 -4.09 -25.21 26.62
C LEU A 30 -3.36 -23.84 26.74
N ALA A 31 -2.08 -23.85 27.09
CA ALA A 31 -1.23 -22.68 27.21
C ALA A 31 0.02 -22.79 26.33
N GLY A 32 -0.12 -23.26 25.07
CA GLY A 32 1.05 -23.57 24.24
C GLY A 32 0.88 -23.45 22.75
N LEU A 33 -0.15 -22.77 22.23
CA LEU A 33 -0.37 -22.62 20.77
C LEU A 33 -0.09 -21.21 20.24
N ASP A 34 0.78 -20.44 20.91
CA ASP A 34 1.24 -19.13 20.43
C ASP A 34 2.62 -19.20 19.72
N GLN A 35 3.05 -20.34 19.27
CA GLN A 35 4.35 -20.52 18.60
C GLN A 35 4.28 -21.24 17.25
N ALA A 36 3.41 -20.86 16.35
CA ALA A 36 3.84 -20.83 14.97
C ALA A 36 4.66 -19.55 14.81
N LYS A 37 5.94 -19.60 15.09
CA LYS A 37 6.89 -18.53 14.77
C LYS A 37 6.91 -18.36 13.26
N ALA A 38 5.99 -17.55 12.70
CA ALA A 38 6.23 -16.88 11.44
C ALA A 38 7.47 -16.03 11.70
N GLN A 39 8.63 -16.49 11.21
CA GLN A 39 9.90 -15.79 11.39
C GLN A 39 9.71 -14.35 10.96
N GLY A 40 9.92 -13.43 11.88
CA GLY A 40 10.04 -12.05 11.53
C GLY A 40 8.84 -11.13 11.71
N VAL A 41 7.74 -11.54 12.36
CA VAL A 41 6.55 -10.68 12.56
C VAL A 41 6.15 -10.57 14.02
N VAL A 42 5.90 -9.34 14.49
CA VAL A 42 5.39 -9.02 15.83
C VAL A 42 3.97 -8.49 15.72
N GLY A 43 3.09 -8.98 16.61
CA GLY A 43 1.71 -8.54 16.66
C GLY A 43 1.36 -7.82 17.96
N HIS A 44 0.53 -6.76 17.88
CA HIS A 44 0.08 -5.96 19.02
C HIS A 44 -1.41 -5.61 18.90
N SER A 45 -2.13 -5.62 20.02
CA SER A 45 -3.50 -5.12 20.10
C SER A 45 -3.47 -3.71 20.70
N PRO A 46 -3.75 -2.67 19.88
CA PRO A 46 -3.63 -1.30 20.35
C PRO A 46 -4.73 -0.97 21.36
N ALA A 47 -4.39 -0.20 22.39
CA ALA A 47 -5.37 0.35 23.30
C ALA A 47 -6.31 1.29 22.54
N GLN A 48 -7.62 1.17 22.79
CA GLN A 48 -8.65 2.04 22.26
C GLN A 48 -9.26 2.78 23.45
N THR A 49 -9.02 4.07 23.55
CA THR A 49 -9.74 4.90 24.53
C THR A 49 -11.12 5.22 23.99
N ALA A 50 -12.12 5.24 24.88
CA ALA A 50 -13.47 5.62 24.51
C ALA A 50 -13.45 7.05 23.95
N ARG A 51 -13.69 7.17 22.65
CA ARG A 51 -13.95 8.40 21.94
C ARG A 51 -12.80 9.44 21.90
N ALA A 52 -11.82 9.23 21.02
CA ALA A 52 -11.16 10.40 20.45
C ALA A 52 -12.19 11.17 19.60
N ALA A 53 -12.19 12.51 19.73
CA ALA A 53 -13.00 13.38 18.90
C ALA A 53 -12.82 13.04 17.41
N PRO A 54 -13.85 13.20 16.56
CA PRO A 54 -13.67 13.09 15.12
C PRO A 54 -12.50 13.97 14.72
N GLY A 55 -11.57 13.44 13.93
CA GLY A 55 -10.39 14.16 13.48
C GLY A 55 -10.76 15.32 12.57
N THR A 56 -11.18 16.43 13.16
CA THR A 56 -11.58 17.67 12.48
C THR A 56 -10.43 18.65 12.32
N GLY A 57 -9.23 18.30 12.81
CA GLY A 57 -8.02 19.14 12.64
C GLY A 57 -7.11 18.61 11.53
N PRO A 58 -6.24 19.49 11.01
CA PRO A 58 -5.12 19.03 10.21
C PRO A 58 -4.30 18.09 11.09
N GLY A 59 -4.27 16.78 10.71
CA GLY A 59 -3.51 15.78 11.45
C GLY A 59 -2.02 16.05 11.28
N LEU A 60 -1.24 15.81 12.31
CA LEU A 60 0.21 15.81 12.22
C LEU A 60 0.66 14.67 11.30
N SER A 61 1.72 14.90 10.53
CA SER A 61 2.31 13.89 9.66
C SER A 61 3.54 13.27 10.30
N ARG A 62 3.79 12.01 9.97
CA ARG A 62 4.99 11.26 10.38
C ARG A 62 5.78 10.74 9.17
N LEU A 63 5.50 11.22 7.97
CA LEU A 63 6.22 10.80 6.77
C LEU A 63 7.73 11.03 6.97
N PRO A 64 8.58 9.99 6.91
CA PRO A 64 10.01 10.14 6.89
C PRO A 64 10.45 11.00 5.69
N LEU A 65 11.37 11.92 5.93
CA LEU A 65 11.90 12.80 4.91
C LEU A 65 13.40 12.53 4.74
N ILE A 66 13.83 12.28 3.54
CA ILE A 66 15.21 11.94 3.22
C ILE A 66 15.91 13.05 2.43
N SER A 67 17.24 13.07 2.51
CA SER A 67 18.09 13.79 1.57
C SER A 67 18.37 12.93 0.33
N GLU A 68 18.83 13.55 -0.75
CA GLU A 68 19.18 12.84 -1.99
C GLU A 68 20.30 11.82 -1.80
N SER A 69 21.07 11.92 -0.72
CA SER A 69 22.16 10.98 -0.42
C SER A 69 21.66 9.55 -0.13
N VAL A 70 20.41 9.38 0.32
CA VAL A 70 19.83 8.05 0.61
C VAL A 70 19.48 7.32 -0.68
N PHE A 71 18.80 8.01 -1.60
CA PHE A 71 18.49 7.53 -2.94
C PHE A 71 18.80 8.66 -3.93
N PRO A 72 20.01 8.71 -4.51
CA PRO A 72 20.39 9.76 -5.44
C PRO A 72 19.43 9.81 -6.63
N LEU A 73 18.86 10.97 -6.89
CA LEU A 73 18.01 11.20 -8.06
C LEU A 73 18.84 11.33 -9.35
N GLY A 74 20.13 11.69 -9.21
CA GLY A 74 21.06 11.99 -10.30
C GLY A 74 21.81 10.81 -10.88
N GLY A 75 21.48 9.58 -10.61
CA GLY A 75 22.24 8.40 -11.04
C GLY A 75 22.08 7.97 -12.51
N THR A 76 21.20 8.53 -13.26
CA THR A 76 21.13 8.51 -14.73
C THR A 76 20.16 9.59 -15.15
N THR A 77 20.65 10.74 -15.51
CA THR A 77 20.07 11.47 -16.60
C THR A 77 20.19 10.58 -17.85
N ALA A 78 19.36 9.57 -17.96
CA ALA A 78 18.82 9.28 -19.24
C ALA A 78 18.07 10.57 -19.57
N THR A 79 18.81 11.50 -20.13
CA THR A 79 18.24 12.61 -20.84
C THR A 79 17.28 11.92 -21.79
N LEU A 80 15.99 11.89 -21.46
CA LEU A 80 14.99 11.90 -22.49
C LEU A 80 15.26 13.24 -23.17
N ARG A 81 16.26 13.26 -24.02
CA ARG A 81 16.43 14.26 -25.04
C ARG A 81 15.24 14.03 -25.98
N GLY A 82 14.08 14.46 -25.52
CA GLY A 82 13.12 14.96 -26.44
C GLY A 82 13.95 15.95 -27.25
N ARG A 83 14.14 15.66 -28.51
CA ARG A 83 14.76 16.54 -29.50
C ARG A 83 14.31 17.95 -29.14
N GLU A 84 15.21 18.78 -28.63
CA GLU A 84 14.97 20.20 -28.48
C GLU A 84 14.63 20.68 -29.90
N GLY A 85 13.35 20.84 -30.13
CA GLY A 85 12.87 21.57 -31.29
C GLY A 85 13.41 22.98 -31.11
N THR A 86 14.23 23.38 -32.05
CA THR A 86 14.79 24.71 -32.21
C THR A 86 13.80 25.79 -31.76
N SER A 87 14.30 26.69 -30.93
CA SER A 87 13.75 27.97 -30.49
C SER A 87 12.69 28.55 -31.43
N GLY A 88 11.50 28.67 -30.93
CA GLY A 88 10.33 29.24 -31.64
C GLY A 88 9.01 28.86 -31.03
N ALA A 89 9.05 28.40 -29.79
CA ALA A 89 7.86 27.94 -29.10
C ALA A 89 7.14 29.12 -28.45
N GLY A 90 6.04 29.51 -29.04
CA GLY A 90 4.92 30.09 -28.31
C GLY A 90 4.42 29.09 -27.23
N PRO A 91 3.61 29.53 -26.27
CA PRO A 91 3.13 28.68 -25.19
C PRO A 91 2.47 27.41 -25.75
N ARG A 92 2.93 26.26 -25.31
CA ARG A 92 2.31 24.98 -25.65
C ARG A 92 0.98 24.90 -24.91
N GLY A 93 -0.08 25.34 -25.60
CA GLY A 93 -1.42 25.13 -25.10
C GLY A 93 -2.01 23.86 -25.67
N SER A 94 -2.66 23.05 -24.87
CA SER A 94 -3.65 22.09 -25.36
C SER A 94 -4.97 22.85 -25.46
N SER A 95 -5.68 22.74 -26.61
CA SER A 95 -7.08 23.12 -26.65
C SER A 95 -7.84 22.11 -25.82
N GLY A 96 -8.25 22.50 -24.59
CA GLY A 96 -9.08 21.69 -23.73
C GLY A 96 -10.34 21.26 -24.49
N ALA A 97 -10.73 19.99 -24.34
CA ALA A 97 -12.01 19.51 -24.82
C ALA A 97 -13.12 20.29 -24.09
N GLY A 98 -13.73 21.25 -24.77
CA GLY A 98 -14.87 22.00 -24.26
C GLY A 98 -16.09 21.09 -24.15
N GLY A 99 -16.42 20.64 -22.94
CA GLY A 99 -17.74 20.11 -22.65
C GLY A 99 -18.73 21.26 -22.42
N PRO A 100 -20.02 21.07 -22.78
CA PRO A 100 -21.03 22.10 -22.56
C PRO A 100 -21.17 22.36 -21.05
N GLY A 101 -20.93 23.60 -20.62
CA GLY A 101 -21.28 24.09 -19.29
C GLY A 101 -20.18 24.54 -18.35
N LYS A 102 -18.93 24.65 -18.76
CA LYS A 102 -17.91 25.36 -17.97
C LYS A 102 -17.64 26.74 -18.55
N SER A 103 -17.97 27.77 -17.79
CA SER A 103 -17.43 29.10 -18.05
C SER A 103 -15.91 29.06 -17.83
N ALA A 104 -15.16 29.77 -18.65
CA ALA A 104 -13.70 29.86 -18.61
C ALA A 104 -13.12 30.50 -17.31
N GLN A 105 -13.91 30.61 -16.25
CA GLN A 105 -13.56 31.25 -14.99
C GLN A 105 -13.46 30.29 -13.78
N GLU A 106 -13.59 28.99 -13.98
CA GLU A 106 -13.29 28.00 -12.95
C GLU A 106 -11.94 27.31 -13.24
N GLU A 107 -10.96 28.02 -13.71
CA GLU A 107 -9.59 27.62 -13.58
C GLU A 107 -9.23 27.84 -12.12
N ASP A 108 -9.22 26.77 -11.34
CA ASP A 108 -8.64 26.75 -10.01
C ASP A 108 -7.20 27.27 -10.12
N GLU A 109 -6.97 28.54 -9.80
CA GLU A 109 -5.64 29.17 -9.77
C GLU A 109 -4.67 28.44 -8.81
N ASP A 110 -5.17 27.53 -7.99
CA ASP A 110 -4.39 26.72 -7.04
C ASP A 110 -3.75 25.47 -7.65
N ILE A 111 -4.03 25.14 -8.89
CA ILE A 111 -3.30 24.08 -9.58
C ILE A 111 -2.25 24.75 -10.47
N ALA A 112 -1.25 25.34 -9.85
CA ALA A 112 -0.02 25.59 -10.56
C ALA A 112 0.42 24.27 -11.18
N PRO A 113 0.55 24.14 -12.50
CA PRO A 113 0.80 22.87 -13.17
C PRO A 113 2.25 22.45 -12.93
N THR A 114 2.52 21.98 -11.73
CA THR A 114 3.77 21.34 -11.40
C THR A 114 3.63 19.83 -11.64
N ALA A 115 3.24 19.46 -12.88
CA ALA A 115 3.25 18.08 -13.31
C ALA A 115 4.68 17.48 -13.32
N PHE A 116 5.68 18.29 -13.00
CA PHE A 116 7.08 17.91 -12.93
C PHE A 116 7.69 18.52 -11.69
N GLY A 117 8.48 17.74 -10.96
CA GLY A 117 9.38 18.24 -9.92
C GLY A 117 10.70 18.71 -10.53
N THR A 118 11.64 19.10 -9.68
CA THR A 118 12.98 19.56 -10.05
C THR A 118 13.74 18.59 -10.97
N PHE A 119 13.43 17.30 -10.88
CA PHE A 119 14.07 16.23 -11.66
C PHE A 119 13.24 15.80 -12.88
N ASN A 120 12.28 16.60 -13.31
CA ASN A 120 11.44 16.32 -14.48
C ASN A 120 10.80 14.93 -14.46
N TRP A 121 10.50 14.40 -13.27
CA TRP A 121 9.78 13.14 -13.16
C TRP A 121 8.29 13.38 -13.35
N PRO A 122 7.70 12.87 -14.44
CA PRO A 122 6.33 13.20 -14.77
C PRO A 122 5.35 12.54 -13.80
N TYR A 123 4.31 13.29 -13.44
CA TYR A 123 3.18 12.80 -12.67
C TYR A 123 1.93 13.60 -12.98
N THR A 124 0.78 13.04 -12.68
CA THR A 124 -0.49 13.77 -12.61
C THR A 124 -1.04 13.66 -11.20
N HIS A 125 -1.50 14.78 -10.65
CA HIS A 125 -2.07 14.84 -9.31
C HIS A 125 -3.47 15.46 -9.37
N ALA A 126 -4.44 14.84 -8.70
CA ALA A 126 -5.82 15.31 -8.70
C ALA A 126 -6.53 14.94 -7.40
N ARG A 127 -7.46 15.77 -6.98
CA ARG A 127 -8.44 15.41 -5.94
C ARG A 127 -9.38 14.34 -6.49
N VAL A 128 -9.67 13.30 -5.70
CA VAL A 128 -10.73 12.36 -6.04
C VAL A 128 -12.07 13.02 -5.78
N ALA A 129 -12.94 13.06 -6.78
CA ALA A 129 -14.23 13.72 -6.69
C ALA A 129 -15.12 13.14 -5.57
N ASN A 130 -15.83 14.01 -4.86
CA ASN A 130 -16.80 13.59 -3.84
C ASN A 130 -18.13 13.14 -4.46
N THR A 131 -18.44 13.64 -5.64
CA THR A 131 -19.66 13.31 -6.39
C THR A 131 -19.29 12.89 -7.81
N ASN A 132 -20.22 12.22 -8.47
CA ASN A 132 -20.05 11.89 -9.89
C ASN A 132 -20.03 13.17 -10.72
N ILE A 133 -18.96 13.42 -11.45
CA ILE A 133 -18.81 14.61 -12.31
C ILE A 133 -19.49 14.46 -13.70
N GLY A 134 -20.03 13.30 -14.01
CA GLY A 134 -20.90 13.08 -15.17
C GLY A 134 -20.21 12.97 -16.54
N PHE A 135 -18.94 13.36 -16.69
CA PHE A 135 -18.16 13.26 -17.92
C PHE A 135 -16.72 12.80 -17.63
N GLY A 136 -15.95 12.56 -18.66
CA GLY A 136 -14.59 12.03 -18.54
C GLY A 136 -14.55 10.50 -18.65
N SER A 137 -13.45 9.91 -18.25
CA SER A 137 -13.28 8.45 -18.24
C SER A 137 -14.24 7.78 -17.23
N PRO A 138 -14.53 6.49 -17.37
CA PRO A 138 -15.34 5.76 -16.39
C PRO A 138 -14.85 5.92 -14.95
N LEU A 139 -13.54 6.03 -14.74
CA LEU A 139 -12.97 6.21 -13.42
C LEU A 139 -13.24 7.60 -12.83
N GLU A 140 -13.24 8.65 -13.65
CA GLU A 140 -13.54 10.02 -13.21
C GLU A 140 -15.01 10.20 -12.83
N ARG A 141 -15.89 9.32 -13.32
CA ARG A 141 -17.30 9.28 -12.96
C ARG A 141 -17.54 8.60 -11.61
N VAL A 142 -16.53 7.94 -11.04
CA VAL A 142 -16.66 7.24 -9.78
C VAL A 142 -16.29 8.19 -8.64
N PRO A 143 -17.23 8.58 -7.78
CA PRO A 143 -16.92 9.39 -6.60
C PRO A 143 -16.05 8.60 -5.62
N VAL A 144 -15.41 9.30 -4.68
CA VAL A 144 -14.57 8.69 -3.64
C VAL A 144 -15.33 7.60 -2.86
N THR A 145 -16.65 7.72 -2.72
CA THR A 145 -17.54 6.72 -2.10
C THR A 145 -17.81 5.51 -2.99
N GLY A 146 -17.44 5.57 -4.26
CA GLY A 146 -17.55 4.46 -5.18
C GLY A 146 -16.33 3.54 -5.14
N TYR A 147 -16.53 2.25 -5.50
CA TYR A 147 -15.41 1.34 -5.74
C TYR A 147 -14.76 1.67 -7.09
N PRO A 148 -13.43 1.72 -7.20
CA PRO A 148 -12.44 1.18 -6.27
C PRO A 148 -11.98 2.15 -5.16
N PHE A 149 -12.22 3.44 -5.21
CA PHE A 149 -11.66 4.42 -4.27
C PHE A 149 -11.99 4.11 -2.81
N ARG A 150 -13.22 3.69 -2.52
CA ARG A 150 -13.71 3.47 -1.15
C ARG A 150 -12.98 2.39 -0.36
N ALA A 151 -12.16 1.55 -0.99
CA ALA A 151 -11.31 0.58 -0.30
C ALA A 151 -10.02 1.21 0.27
N THR A 152 -9.72 2.46 -0.11
CA THR A 152 -8.70 3.32 0.52
C THR A 152 -9.36 4.25 1.52
N GLY A 153 -8.66 4.60 2.58
CA GLY A 153 -9.18 5.49 3.61
C GLY A 153 -8.11 6.22 4.39
N LYS A 154 -8.55 7.21 5.17
CA LYS A 154 -7.74 7.93 6.14
C LYS A 154 -7.50 7.04 7.35
N LEU A 155 -6.28 7.04 7.86
CA LEU A 155 -5.90 6.34 9.07
C LEU A 155 -5.49 7.38 10.13
N LEU A 156 -6.14 7.34 11.29
CA LEU A 156 -5.77 8.16 12.44
C LEU A 156 -5.20 7.29 13.54
N MET A 157 -4.19 7.78 14.22
CA MET A 157 -3.55 7.11 15.34
C MET A 157 -3.00 8.13 16.35
N THR A 158 -2.74 7.67 17.57
CA THR A 158 -2.22 8.49 18.65
C THR A 158 -0.86 7.98 19.11
N PHE A 159 0.12 8.86 19.19
CA PHE A 159 1.40 8.64 19.86
C PHE A 159 1.53 9.66 20.98
N GLY A 160 1.71 9.18 22.22
CA GLY A 160 1.63 10.05 23.39
C GLY A 160 0.28 10.74 23.46
N SER A 161 0.28 12.07 23.44
CA SER A 161 -0.93 12.92 23.43
C SER A 161 -1.32 13.42 22.04
N SER A 162 -0.51 13.18 21.01
CA SER A 162 -0.70 13.75 19.67
C SER A 162 -1.39 12.78 18.72
N THR A 163 -2.33 13.30 17.93
CA THR A 163 -2.99 12.55 16.86
C THR A 163 -2.32 12.83 15.53
N PHE A 164 -2.04 11.75 14.82
CA PHE A 164 -1.39 11.76 13.50
C PHE A 164 -2.32 11.23 12.43
N VAL A 165 -2.07 11.62 11.18
CA VAL A 165 -2.76 11.16 10.00
C VAL A 165 -1.84 10.36 9.10
N CYS A 166 -2.35 9.26 8.60
CA CYS A 166 -1.82 8.42 7.53
C CYS A 166 -2.95 8.02 6.58
N SER A 167 -2.61 7.19 5.64
CA SER A 167 -3.51 6.52 4.70
C SER A 167 -3.37 5.01 4.84
N ALA A 168 -4.38 4.27 4.44
CA ALA A 168 -4.35 2.81 4.42
C ALA A 168 -5.31 2.28 3.36
N SER A 169 -5.17 1.01 3.00
CA SER A 169 -6.11 0.35 2.09
C SER A 169 -6.41 -1.08 2.52
N LEU A 170 -7.64 -1.52 2.24
CA LEU A 170 -8.04 -2.91 2.45
C LEU A 170 -7.44 -3.80 1.37
N ILE A 171 -6.74 -4.86 1.79
CA ILE A 171 -6.16 -5.89 0.92
C ILE A 171 -6.81 -7.27 1.12
N LYS A 172 -7.63 -7.41 2.13
CA LYS A 172 -8.51 -8.54 2.41
C LYS A 172 -9.79 -8.05 3.08
N LYS A 173 -10.73 -8.94 3.25
CA LYS A 173 -12.06 -8.64 3.81
C LYS A 173 -12.03 -7.85 5.13
N GLY A 174 -11.09 -8.14 6.01
CA GLY A 174 -10.94 -7.45 7.29
C GLY A 174 -9.51 -6.99 7.56
N VAL A 175 -8.65 -6.91 6.54
CA VAL A 175 -7.22 -6.64 6.71
C VAL A 175 -6.80 -5.44 5.87
N LEU A 176 -6.16 -4.47 6.54
CA LEU A 176 -5.51 -3.30 5.92
C LEU A 176 -4.02 -3.54 5.70
N VAL A 177 -3.46 -2.79 4.74
CA VAL A 177 -2.03 -2.50 4.67
C VAL A 177 -1.80 -0.99 4.83
N THR A 178 -0.72 -0.63 5.52
CA THR A 178 -0.22 0.74 5.72
C THR A 178 1.30 0.70 5.94
N ALA A 179 1.93 1.85 6.19
CA ALA A 179 3.33 1.92 6.59
C ALA A 179 3.49 1.58 8.09
N ALA A 180 4.61 0.98 8.48
CA ALA A 180 4.88 0.64 9.89
C ALA A 180 5.05 1.91 10.74
N HIS A 181 5.69 2.97 10.23
CA HIS A 181 5.84 4.24 10.94
C HIS A 181 4.50 4.93 11.27
N CYS A 182 3.41 4.54 10.60
CA CYS A 182 2.07 5.03 10.94
C CYS A 182 1.57 4.47 12.27
N VAL A 183 2.04 3.30 12.67
CA VAL A 183 1.50 2.57 13.84
C VAL A 183 2.56 2.20 14.87
N PHE A 184 3.83 2.50 14.59
CA PHE A 184 4.94 2.11 15.44
C PHE A 184 6.16 3.02 15.26
N ASP A 185 6.82 3.38 16.37
CA ASP A 185 8.11 4.07 16.38
C ASP A 185 9.26 3.06 16.21
N TYR A 186 10.03 3.21 15.12
CA TYR A 186 11.14 2.32 14.78
C TYR A 186 12.08 2.03 15.95
N GLY A 187 12.31 0.76 16.22
CA GLY A 187 13.25 0.30 17.24
C GLY A 187 12.82 0.51 18.70
N LYS A 188 11.66 1.11 18.95
CA LYS A 188 11.17 1.40 20.32
C LYS A 188 10.57 0.19 21.04
N ARG A 189 10.58 -0.97 20.41
CA ARG A 189 10.06 -2.22 20.98
C ARG A 189 8.65 -2.02 21.57
N LYS A 190 8.39 -2.51 22.78
CA LYS A 190 7.07 -2.42 23.43
C LYS A 190 6.54 -0.98 23.56
N ASP A 191 7.40 0.01 23.59
CA ASP A 191 7.05 1.42 23.85
C ASP A 191 6.76 2.21 22.54
N GLY A 192 6.94 1.58 21.39
CA GLY A 192 6.76 2.23 20.07
C GLY A 192 5.34 2.19 19.51
N TRP A 193 4.40 1.52 20.15
CA TRP A 193 3.08 1.30 19.57
C TRP A 193 2.17 2.53 19.64
N ALA A 194 1.50 2.80 18.52
CA ALA A 194 0.40 3.74 18.48
C ALA A 194 -0.83 3.19 19.21
N THR A 195 -1.62 4.09 19.75
CA THR A 195 -2.95 3.82 20.32
C THR A 195 -4.04 4.44 19.44
N ASN A 196 -5.31 4.14 19.71
CA ASN A 196 -6.47 4.74 19.03
C ASN A 196 -6.39 4.66 17.50
N VAL A 197 -5.89 3.55 16.95
CA VAL A 197 -5.76 3.36 15.51
C VAL A 197 -7.12 3.14 14.88
N ARG A 198 -7.52 4.05 13.97
CA ARG A 198 -8.86 4.13 13.38
C ARG A 198 -8.78 4.35 11.89
N PHE A 199 -9.50 3.55 11.14
CA PHE A 199 -9.61 3.61 9.70
C PHE A 199 -10.97 4.19 9.27
N TYR A 200 -10.93 5.15 8.37
CA TYR A 200 -12.08 5.88 7.82
C TYR A 200 -12.12 5.67 6.30
N PRO A 201 -12.80 4.63 5.80
CA PRO A 201 -12.88 4.37 4.36
C PRO A 201 -13.54 5.55 3.64
N ALA A 202 -12.97 5.94 2.51
CA ALA A 202 -13.52 7.03 1.67
C ALA A 202 -13.87 8.30 2.47
N ASN A 203 -13.02 8.69 3.42
CA ASN A 203 -13.26 9.91 4.20
C ASN A 203 -13.40 11.12 3.26
N VAL A 204 -14.44 11.92 3.48
CA VAL A 204 -14.77 13.13 2.71
C VAL A 204 -15.07 14.29 3.64
N SER A 205 -14.21 14.52 4.59
CA SER A 205 -14.32 15.63 5.53
C SER A 205 -13.92 16.96 4.87
N ASN A 206 -14.39 18.04 5.44
CA ASN A 206 -13.88 19.39 5.22
C ASN A 206 -13.90 20.14 6.57
N PRO A 207 -13.40 21.39 6.67
CA PRO A 207 -13.40 22.12 7.92
C PRO A 207 -14.78 22.31 8.56
N SER A 208 -15.84 22.35 7.75
CA SER A 208 -17.22 22.58 8.20
C SER A 208 -18.00 21.30 8.45
N THR A 209 -17.62 20.19 7.80
CA THR A 209 -18.35 18.93 7.86
C THR A 209 -17.40 17.75 7.97
N THR A 210 -17.72 16.83 8.86
CA THR A 210 -17.06 15.52 8.94
C THR A 210 -17.94 14.48 8.30
N ALA A 211 -17.62 14.07 7.08
CA ALA A 211 -18.35 13.01 6.41
C ALA A 211 -17.53 11.71 6.43
N GLN A 212 -18.10 10.71 7.07
CA GLN A 212 -17.56 9.37 7.21
C GLN A 212 -18.56 8.38 6.59
N PRO A 213 -18.63 8.31 5.25
CA PRO A 213 -19.74 7.64 4.54
C PRO A 213 -19.88 6.17 4.94
N TYR A 214 -18.81 5.53 5.33
CA TYR A 214 -18.79 4.13 5.77
C TYR A 214 -18.49 3.97 7.26
N GLY A 215 -18.43 5.09 8.01
CA GLY A 215 -18.13 5.13 9.45
C GLY A 215 -16.68 4.78 9.73
N VAL A 216 -16.42 4.30 10.93
CA VAL A 216 -15.08 4.10 11.49
C VAL A 216 -14.88 2.62 11.82
N PHE A 217 -13.70 2.10 11.49
CA PHE A 217 -13.23 0.79 11.91
C PHE A 217 -11.99 0.94 12.79
N THR A 218 -11.97 0.28 13.93
CA THR A 218 -10.84 0.31 14.86
C THR A 218 -9.91 -0.87 14.62
N ALA A 219 -8.63 -0.69 14.88
CA ALA A 219 -7.67 -1.78 14.82
C ALA A 219 -7.94 -2.79 15.95
N ARG A 220 -7.99 -4.07 15.60
CA ARG A 220 -8.04 -5.22 16.50
C ARG A 220 -6.63 -5.72 16.81
N ARG A 221 -5.83 -5.87 15.79
CA ARG A 221 -4.44 -6.33 15.87
C ARG A 221 -3.61 -5.66 14.81
N ILE A 222 -2.41 -5.26 15.15
CA ILE A 222 -1.41 -4.69 14.25
C ILE A 222 -0.26 -5.67 14.15
N TYR A 223 0.27 -5.88 12.97
CA TYR A 223 1.44 -6.70 12.69
C TYR A 223 2.48 -5.88 11.96
N ILE A 224 3.71 -5.89 12.46
CA ILE A 224 4.89 -5.27 11.85
C ILE A 224 6.04 -6.26 11.79
N PRO A 225 7.05 -6.04 10.92
CA PRO A 225 8.27 -6.83 10.91
C PRO A 225 9.02 -6.76 12.24
N THR A 226 9.52 -7.90 12.72
CA THR A 226 10.31 -7.97 13.96
C THR A 226 11.58 -7.12 13.86
N VAL A 227 12.18 -7.06 12.69
CA VAL A 227 13.37 -6.22 12.44
C VAL A 227 13.06 -4.73 12.59
N TYR A 228 11.88 -4.29 12.15
CA TYR A 228 11.39 -2.93 12.35
C TYR A 228 11.11 -2.65 13.83
N PHE A 229 10.48 -3.59 14.53
CA PHE A 229 10.19 -3.53 15.95
C PHE A 229 11.47 -3.43 16.81
N ASN A 230 12.49 -4.20 16.49
CA ASN A 230 13.76 -4.23 17.23
C ASN A 230 14.74 -3.12 16.83
N GLY A 231 14.52 -2.42 15.71
CA GLY A 231 15.48 -1.45 15.17
C GLY A 231 16.67 -2.09 14.47
N THR A 232 16.50 -3.29 13.90
CA THR A 232 17.54 -4.05 13.21
C THR A 232 17.31 -4.23 11.72
N ASP A 233 16.27 -3.57 11.19
CA ASP A 233 15.98 -3.57 9.76
C ASP A 233 17.10 -2.89 8.96
N THR A 234 17.23 -3.22 7.68
CA THR A 234 18.10 -2.49 6.78
C THR A 234 17.48 -1.14 6.50
N CYS A 235 18.07 -0.11 7.09
CA CYS A 235 17.56 1.26 7.06
C CYS A 235 18.69 2.26 6.83
N GLN A 236 18.30 3.47 6.45
CA GLN A 236 19.11 4.66 6.40
C GLN A 236 18.39 5.80 7.13
N ALA A 237 19.13 6.56 7.94
CA ALA A 237 18.60 7.74 8.58
C ALA A 237 18.19 8.78 7.53
N GLY A 238 17.00 9.36 7.67
CA GLY A 238 16.57 10.52 6.92
C GLY A 238 16.99 11.82 7.60
N ALA A 239 16.69 12.94 6.98
CA ALA A 239 16.78 14.24 7.65
C ALA A 239 15.73 14.34 8.77
N VAL A 240 14.58 13.69 8.56
CA VAL A 240 13.52 13.47 9.56
C VAL A 240 13.08 12.02 9.44
N GLY A 241 13.14 11.26 10.54
CA GLY A 241 12.75 9.85 10.57
C GLY A 241 13.77 8.92 9.93
N ILE A 242 13.31 7.75 9.53
CA ILE A 242 14.16 6.67 8.99
C ILE A 242 13.47 5.99 7.82
N VAL A 243 14.23 5.62 6.81
CA VAL A 243 13.75 4.86 5.63
C VAL A 243 14.30 3.45 5.71
N CYS A 244 13.42 2.48 5.62
CA CYS A 244 13.73 1.06 5.82
C CYS A 244 13.24 0.19 4.67
N ASN A 245 13.77 -1.03 4.57
CA ASN A 245 13.25 -2.06 3.68
C ASN A 245 11.81 -2.45 4.05
N ASN A 246 11.52 -2.47 5.35
CA ASN A 246 10.31 -3.12 5.86
C ASN A 246 9.40 -2.15 6.64
N ASP A 247 9.28 -0.92 6.17
CA ASP A 247 8.31 0.05 6.70
C ASP A 247 6.89 -0.30 6.21
N ILE A 248 6.40 -1.47 6.60
CA ILE A 248 5.09 -2.02 6.23
C ILE A 248 4.40 -2.53 7.49
N ALA A 249 3.10 -2.25 7.61
CA ALA A 249 2.24 -2.83 8.63
C ALA A 249 0.97 -3.42 8.03
N VAL A 250 0.49 -4.49 8.66
CA VAL A 250 -0.81 -5.09 8.37
C VAL A 250 -1.69 -4.97 9.61
N ILE A 251 -2.92 -4.52 9.42
CA ILE A 251 -3.88 -4.28 10.50
C ILE A 251 -5.12 -5.13 10.29
N VAL A 252 -5.46 -5.97 11.25
CA VAL A 252 -6.77 -6.62 11.33
C VAL A 252 -7.73 -5.65 12.02
N LEU A 253 -8.84 -5.36 11.38
CA LEU A 253 -9.87 -4.43 11.89
C LEU A 253 -10.92 -5.17 12.73
N ASN A 254 -11.49 -4.49 13.71
CA ASN A 254 -12.69 -4.98 14.38
C ASN A 254 -13.86 -4.98 13.39
N ALA A 255 -14.65 -6.06 13.40
CA ALA A 255 -15.92 -6.05 12.70
C ALA A 255 -16.87 -5.03 13.36
N ARG A 256 -17.66 -4.35 12.54
CA ARG A 256 -18.64 -3.37 13.00
C ARG A 256 -20.04 -3.90 12.75
N ARG A 257 -20.85 -4.06 13.82
CA ARG A 257 -22.19 -4.66 13.72
C ARG A 257 -22.18 -6.02 12.99
N GLY A 258 -21.19 -6.85 13.29
CA GLY A 258 -21.01 -8.17 12.66
C GLY A 258 -20.45 -8.16 11.24
N GLN A 259 -20.17 -6.99 10.64
CA GLN A 259 -19.68 -6.88 9.28
C GLN A 259 -18.20 -6.48 9.24
N TYR A 260 -17.43 -7.14 8.40
CA TYR A 260 -16.06 -6.76 8.06
C TYR A 260 -16.05 -5.54 7.14
N ALA A 261 -15.02 -4.72 7.24
CA ALA A 261 -14.91 -3.51 6.43
C ALA A 261 -15.01 -3.79 4.92
N GLY A 262 -14.34 -4.82 4.44
CA GLY A 262 -14.34 -5.20 3.03
C GLY A 262 -15.72 -5.63 2.51
N ASN A 263 -16.58 -6.20 3.34
CA ASN A 263 -17.95 -6.53 2.92
C ASN A 263 -18.76 -5.27 2.55
N ILE A 264 -18.36 -4.12 3.10
CA ILE A 264 -19.05 -2.84 2.90
C ILE A 264 -18.39 -2.05 1.76
N VAL A 265 -17.05 -1.99 1.76
CA VAL A 265 -16.32 -1.09 0.85
C VAL A 265 -15.50 -1.82 -0.24
N GLY A 266 -15.45 -3.15 -0.21
CA GLY A 266 -14.55 -3.92 -1.08
C GLY A 266 -13.11 -3.91 -0.57
N TRP A 267 -12.24 -4.59 -1.27
CA TRP A 267 -10.79 -4.63 -1.01
C TRP A 267 -10.02 -4.82 -2.31
N TYR A 268 -8.74 -4.47 -2.29
CA TYR A 268 -7.80 -4.72 -3.37
C TYR A 268 -7.15 -6.10 -3.21
N THR A 269 -6.48 -6.55 -4.26
CA THR A 269 -5.47 -7.59 -4.12
C THR A 269 -4.10 -6.95 -3.89
N TYR A 270 -3.05 -7.75 -3.72
CA TYR A 270 -1.68 -7.25 -3.60
C TYR A 270 -0.72 -8.15 -4.37
N GLY A 271 0.37 -7.56 -4.84
CA GLY A 271 1.45 -8.24 -5.54
C GLY A 271 2.77 -8.10 -4.78
N TRP A 272 3.74 -8.91 -5.15
CA TRP A 272 5.06 -8.98 -4.51
C TRP A 272 6.14 -9.30 -5.54
N ASN A 273 7.40 -9.17 -5.15
CA ASN A 273 8.57 -9.47 -5.98
C ASN A 273 8.59 -8.73 -7.33
N GLY A 274 8.15 -7.46 -7.32
CA GLY A 274 8.14 -6.66 -8.54
C GLY A 274 6.98 -6.98 -9.48
N TYR A 275 5.84 -7.40 -8.94
CA TYR A 275 4.61 -7.59 -9.72
C TYR A 275 4.35 -6.39 -10.61
N SER A 276 4.20 -6.63 -11.93
CA SER A 276 4.05 -5.62 -13.00
C SER A 276 5.24 -4.67 -13.20
N TYR A 277 6.32 -4.78 -12.45
CA TYR A 277 7.56 -4.07 -12.78
C TYR A 277 8.29 -4.83 -13.88
N VAL A 278 8.61 -4.12 -14.96
CA VAL A 278 9.34 -4.66 -16.10
C VAL A 278 10.69 -3.96 -16.24
N THR A 279 11.71 -4.69 -16.64
CA THR A 279 12.98 -4.09 -17.01
C THR A 279 12.83 -3.46 -18.38
N SER A 280 13.14 -2.17 -18.50
CA SER A 280 13.00 -1.43 -19.73
C SER A 280 14.32 -0.75 -20.10
N ASP A 281 14.82 -1.03 -21.30
CA ASP A 281 15.97 -0.37 -21.91
C ASP A 281 15.70 1.10 -22.19
N GLN A 282 14.44 1.45 -22.50
CA GLN A 282 14.00 2.82 -22.71
C GLN A 282 14.14 3.67 -21.43
N PHE A 283 14.19 3.04 -20.26
CA PHE A 283 14.43 3.67 -18.97
C PHE A 283 15.78 3.28 -18.36
N GLY A 284 16.78 3.01 -19.21
CA GLY A 284 18.15 2.69 -18.77
C GLY A 284 18.21 1.35 -18.00
N ASN A 285 17.49 0.35 -18.45
CA ASN A 285 17.40 -0.98 -17.81
C ASN A 285 16.86 -0.95 -16.38
N GLN A 286 16.07 0.05 -16.03
CA GLN A 286 15.41 0.13 -14.73
C GLN A 286 14.13 -0.72 -14.69
N HIS A 287 13.81 -1.21 -13.49
CA HIS A 287 12.53 -1.88 -13.23
C HIS A 287 11.45 -0.84 -12.98
N VAL A 288 10.54 -0.69 -13.92
CA VAL A 288 9.49 0.35 -13.92
C VAL A 288 8.10 -0.26 -14.02
N ALA A 289 7.13 0.45 -13.46
CA ALA A 289 5.70 0.14 -13.57
C ALA A 289 4.89 1.43 -13.65
N ASP A 290 3.70 1.37 -14.25
CA ASP A 290 2.70 2.44 -14.16
C ASP A 290 1.95 2.31 -12.84
N ILE A 291 2.01 3.36 -12.01
CA ILE A 291 1.50 3.36 -10.64
C ILE A 291 0.44 4.44 -10.44
N THR A 292 -0.67 4.04 -9.88
CA THR A 292 -1.62 4.94 -9.23
C THR A 292 -1.39 4.90 -7.72
N GLN A 293 -1.14 6.08 -7.13
CA GLN A 293 -1.04 6.29 -5.70
C GLN A 293 -2.31 6.97 -5.19
N LEU A 294 -2.86 6.51 -4.07
CA LEU A 294 -3.95 7.18 -3.35
C LEU A 294 -3.53 7.54 -1.93
N GLY A 295 -4.08 8.64 -1.40
CA GLY A 295 -3.78 9.04 -0.03
C GLY A 295 -4.51 10.29 0.42
N TYR A 296 -4.19 10.73 1.64
CA TYR A 296 -4.74 11.91 2.32
C TYR A 296 -3.61 12.86 2.74
N PRO A 297 -2.88 13.46 1.77
CA PRO A 297 -1.75 14.34 2.07
C PRO A 297 -2.21 15.65 2.71
N VAL A 298 -1.50 16.09 3.76
CA VAL A 298 -1.92 17.27 4.54
C VAL A 298 -1.72 18.59 3.80
N ALA A 299 -0.82 18.65 2.81
CA ALA A 299 -0.63 19.85 2.01
C ALA A 299 -1.77 20.11 1.02
N TRP A 300 -2.58 19.09 0.73
CA TRP A 300 -3.74 19.19 -0.15
C TRP A 300 -5.01 18.98 0.66
N ASP A 301 -5.91 19.96 0.62
CA ASP A 301 -7.16 19.94 1.38
C ASP A 301 -6.95 19.59 2.88
N ASN A 302 -5.80 19.94 3.48
CA ASN A 302 -5.44 19.62 4.86
C ASN A 302 -5.62 18.12 5.23
N GLY A 303 -5.45 17.21 4.28
CA GLY A 303 -5.68 15.78 4.47
C GLY A 303 -7.15 15.39 4.70
N TYR A 304 -8.09 16.24 4.33
CA TYR A 304 -9.51 15.93 4.44
C TYR A 304 -10.05 15.13 3.25
N GLN A 305 -9.47 15.33 2.07
CA GLN A 305 -9.92 14.76 0.81
C GLN A 305 -8.92 13.75 0.29
N MET A 306 -9.41 12.68 -0.33
CA MET A 306 -8.54 11.73 -1.00
C MET A 306 -7.94 12.36 -2.25
N GLN A 307 -6.64 12.19 -2.40
CA GLN A 307 -5.88 12.58 -3.58
C GLN A 307 -5.46 11.33 -4.36
N ARG A 308 -5.37 11.48 -5.67
CA ARG A 308 -4.85 10.50 -6.61
C ARG A 308 -3.63 11.07 -7.32
N ASN A 309 -2.59 10.27 -7.45
CA ASN A 309 -1.40 10.61 -8.20
C ASN A 309 -1.04 9.45 -9.12
N ASN A 310 -0.71 9.74 -10.37
CA ASN A 310 -0.27 8.75 -11.34
C ASN A 310 1.13 9.10 -11.83
N SER A 311 2.00 8.11 -11.90
CA SER A 311 3.37 8.29 -12.37
C SER A 311 4.03 6.94 -12.67
N PHE A 312 5.22 6.96 -13.25
CA PHE A 312 6.08 5.78 -13.26
C PHE A 312 6.62 5.51 -11.86
N GLY A 313 6.41 4.28 -11.37
CA GLY A 313 7.16 3.74 -10.25
C GLY A 313 8.42 3.05 -10.75
N LYS A 314 9.56 3.27 -10.09
CA LYS A 314 10.78 2.50 -10.34
C LYS A 314 11.35 1.93 -9.05
N ARG A 315 11.99 0.76 -9.15
CA ARG A 315 12.80 0.23 -8.04
C ARG A 315 14.05 1.07 -7.86
N VAL A 316 14.41 1.31 -6.61
CA VAL A 316 15.63 2.02 -6.23
C VAL A 316 16.42 1.23 -5.22
N LEU A 317 17.72 1.31 -5.33
CA LEU A 317 18.68 0.63 -4.48
C LEU A 317 19.55 1.66 -3.78
N GLY A 318 19.69 1.50 -2.49
CA GLY A 318 20.60 2.24 -1.64
C GLY A 318 21.39 1.27 -0.76
N THR A 319 22.15 1.83 0.17
CA THR A 319 22.89 1.06 1.17
C THR A 319 22.37 1.46 2.55
N GLY A 320 21.95 0.49 3.33
CA GLY A 320 21.57 0.71 4.72
C GLY A 320 22.81 0.94 5.61
N THR A 321 22.58 1.46 6.81
CA THR A 321 23.66 1.68 7.80
C THR A 321 24.35 0.39 8.23
N ASN A 322 23.71 -0.76 8.04
CA ASN A 322 24.27 -2.10 8.27
C ASN A 322 25.05 -2.66 7.07
N GLY A 323 25.30 -1.86 6.03
CA GLY A 323 25.98 -2.27 4.80
C GLY A 323 25.17 -3.14 3.85
N LYS A 324 23.94 -3.49 4.19
CA LYS A 324 23.07 -4.29 3.34
C LYS A 324 22.31 -3.45 2.32
N GLN A 325 21.75 -4.12 1.33
CA GLN A 325 20.97 -3.46 0.28
C GLN A 325 19.64 -2.90 0.83
N LEU A 326 19.48 -1.59 0.68
CA LEU A 326 18.22 -0.89 0.94
C LEU A 326 17.43 -0.84 -0.38
N LEU A 327 16.36 -1.64 -0.45
CA LEU A 327 15.51 -1.79 -1.62
C LEU A 327 14.17 -1.11 -1.39
N ASN A 328 13.88 -0.09 -2.15
CA ASN A 328 12.61 0.63 -2.13
C ASN A 328 12.09 0.85 -3.56
N THR A 329 10.98 1.54 -3.67
CA THR A 329 10.43 2.04 -4.93
C THR A 329 10.18 3.53 -4.80
N GLN A 330 10.25 4.26 -5.92
CA GLN A 330 9.97 5.71 -5.93
C GLN A 330 9.19 6.09 -7.19
N LEU A 331 8.43 7.19 -7.11
CA LEU A 331 7.67 7.74 -8.23
C LEU A 331 7.57 9.27 -8.13
N GLY A 332 7.29 9.92 -9.25
CA GLY A 332 6.90 11.33 -9.25
C GLY A 332 5.58 11.51 -8.50
N SER A 333 5.57 12.44 -7.52
CA SER A 333 4.37 12.65 -6.71
C SER A 333 4.36 14.04 -6.06
N ALA A 334 3.22 14.71 -6.13
CA ALA A 334 2.97 15.92 -5.34
C ALA A 334 2.42 15.64 -3.93
N MET A 335 2.19 14.38 -3.57
CA MET A 335 1.69 14.05 -2.24
C MET A 335 2.73 14.34 -1.16
N THR A 336 2.25 14.65 0.03
CA THR A 336 3.05 15.01 1.20
C THR A 336 2.72 14.11 2.38
N GLY A 337 3.21 14.47 3.56
CA GLY A 337 2.84 13.81 4.81
C GLY A 337 1.33 13.66 4.98
N GLY A 338 0.90 12.53 5.54
CA GLY A 338 -0.50 12.10 5.58
C GLY A 338 -0.82 11.07 4.48
N SER A 339 -0.12 11.09 3.35
CA SER A 339 -0.19 10.02 2.34
C SER A 339 0.51 8.72 2.76
N SER A 340 1.32 8.77 3.81
CA SER A 340 1.99 7.61 4.44
C SER A 340 1.06 6.39 4.54
N GLY A 341 1.51 5.23 4.09
CA GLY A 341 0.71 4.00 4.09
C GLY A 341 -0.34 3.92 2.97
N GLY A 342 -0.53 4.99 2.20
CA GLY A 342 -1.41 5.00 1.03
C GLY A 342 -0.93 4.01 -0.04
N PRO A 343 -1.86 3.31 -0.71
CA PRO A 343 -1.50 2.23 -1.63
C PRO A 343 -0.88 2.76 -2.92
N TRP A 344 0.14 2.04 -3.39
CA TRP A 344 0.67 2.13 -4.75
C TRP A 344 0.13 0.97 -5.55
N MET A 345 -0.61 1.25 -6.60
CA MET A 345 -1.37 0.24 -7.31
C MET A 345 -1.05 0.19 -8.79
N VAL A 346 -1.00 -1.01 -9.33
CA VAL A 346 -1.00 -1.27 -10.77
C VAL A 346 -2.43 -1.61 -11.24
N ASN A 347 -2.73 -1.31 -12.49
CA ASN A 347 -4.02 -1.57 -13.14
C ASN A 347 -5.22 -0.98 -12.36
N PHE A 348 -5.06 0.21 -11.82
CA PHE A 348 -6.12 0.87 -11.06
C PHE A 348 -7.25 1.36 -11.97
N GLY A 349 -8.44 0.83 -11.74
CA GLY A 349 -9.64 1.21 -12.51
C GLY A 349 -9.67 0.68 -13.94
N THR A 350 -8.71 -0.15 -14.33
CA THR A 350 -8.63 -0.75 -15.67
C THR A 350 -8.61 -2.26 -15.62
N ASN A 351 -9.07 -2.90 -16.69
CA ASN A 351 -8.76 -4.30 -16.96
C ASN A 351 -7.61 -4.31 -17.96
N ALA A 352 -6.45 -4.81 -17.57
CA ALA A 352 -5.38 -5.03 -18.52
C ALA A 352 -5.85 -6.04 -19.56
N ALA A 353 -6.00 -5.59 -20.80
CA ALA A 353 -6.54 -6.40 -21.92
C ALA A 353 -5.47 -7.29 -22.58
N ILE A 354 -4.37 -7.57 -21.86
CA ILE A 354 -3.22 -8.28 -22.43
C ILE A 354 -3.41 -9.77 -22.24
N THR A 355 -3.54 -10.46 -23.35
CA THR A 355 -3.50 -11.91 -23.45
C THR A 355 -2.24 -12.30 -24.21
N GLY A 356 -1.43 -13.21 -23.68
CA GLY A 356 -0.28 -13.73 -24.37
C GLY A 356 0.98 -13.82 -23.52
N THR A 357 2.10 -14.07 -24.17
CA THR A 357 3.40 -14.33 -23.55
C THR A 357 4.29 -13.11 -23.39
N ALA A 358 3.80 -11.92 -23.76
CA ALA A 358 4.57 -10.68 -23.62
C ALA A 358 4.88 -10.41 -22.14
N THR A 359 6.14 -10.14 -21.83
CA THR A 359 6.58 -9.86 -20.47
C THR A 359 6.07 -8.52 -19.94
N ALA A 360 5.97 -7.51 -20.80
CA ALA A 360 5.32 -6.24 -20.49
C ALA A 360 3.81 -6.40 -20.51
N GLY A 361 3.15 -6.07 -19.41
CA GLY A 361 1.71 -6.20 -19.27
C GLY A 361 1.21 -7.65 -19.13
N SER A 362 2.08 -8.58 -18.79
CA SER A 362 1.71 -9.98 -18.53
C SER A 362 0.93 -10.21 -17.23
N HIS A 363 0.72 -9.16 -16.45
CA HIS A 363 0.03 -9.23 -15.16
C HIS A 363 -1.34 -8.53 -15.24
N PRO A 364 -2.39 -9.21 -15.72
CA PRO A 364 -3.68 -8.59 -16.04
C PRO A 364 -4.57 -8.36 -14.81
N ALA A 365 -4.19 -8.83 -13.63
CA ALA A 365 -4.98 -8.60 -12.42
C ALA A 365 -5.08 -7.09 -12.14
N ARG A 366 -6.29 -6.64 -11.91
CA ARG A 366 -6.57 -5.24 -11.61
C ARG A 366 -6.52 -4.95 -10.13
N LEU A 367 -6.28 -3.68 -9.77
CA LEU A 367 -6.32 -3.17 -8.40
C LEU A 367 -5.33 -3.92 -7.49
N VAL A 368 -4.09 -4.05 -7.96
CA VAL A 368 -3.04 -4.76 -7.23
C VAL A 368 -2.16 -3.76 -6.50
N VAL A 369 -2.16 -3.80 -5.18
CA VAL A 369 -1.26 -3.01 -4.33
C VAL A 369 0.13 -3.64 -4.37
N VAL A 370 1.15 -2.87 -4.75
CA VAL A 370 2.54 -3.31 -4.87
C VAL A 370 3.49 -2.58 -3.93
N GLY A 371 2.98 -1.62 -3.17
CA GLY A 371 3.72 -0.85 -2.17
C GLY A 371 2.81 0.03 -1.34
N ALA A 372 3.34 0.60 -0.28
CA ALA A 372 2.68 1.58 0.58
C ALA A 372 3.62 2.78 0.78
N THR A 373 3.11 4.00 0.63
CA THR A 373 3.89 5.23 0.77
C THR A 373 4.66 5.23 2.09
N SER A 374 5.98 5.38 2.04
CA SER A 374 6.87 5.27 3.20
C SER A 374 7.64 6.55 3.49
N TRP A 375 8.08 7.30 2.46
CA TRP A 375 8.94 8.45 2.64
C TRP A 375 8.78 9.49 1.52
N GLY A 376 9.35 10.68 1.72
CA GLY A 376 9.45 11.75 0.74
C GLY A 376 10.77 12.50 0.89
N TYR A 377 11.05 13.49 0.02
CA TYR A 377 12.24 14.34 0.16
C TYR A 377 11.96 15.56 1.04
N VAL A 378 12.98 16.00 1.79
CA VAL A 378 12.90 17.22 2.62
C VAL A 378 12.78 18.49 1.77
N SER A 379 13.35 18.48 0.58
CA SER A 379 13.34 19.62 -0.32
C SER A 379 11.94 19.82 -0.91
N THR A 380 11.51 21.05 -1.03
CA THR A 380 10.32 21.44 -1.77
C THR A 380 10.47 21.26 -3.29
N GLY A 381 11.72 21.10 -3.77
CA GLY A 381 12.03 20.92 -5.19
C GLY A 381 11.62 19.58 -5.75
N PRO A 382 12.18 18.44 -5.27
CA PRO A 382 11.82 17.12 -5.79
C PRO A 382 10.37 16.75 -5.47
N LYS A 383 9.56 16.59 -6.50
CA LYS A 383 8.19 16.06 -6.37
C LYS A 383 8.23 14.55 -6.56
N VAL A 384 8.80 13.86 -5.56
CA VAL A 384 9.01 12.41 -5.55
C VAL A 384 8.66 11.86 -4.17
N GLN A 385 7.99 10.73 -4.15
CA GLN A 385 7.79 9.91 -2.95
C GLN A 385 8.31 8.50 -3.14
N GLY A 386 8.55 7.83 -2.04
CA GLY A 386 8.96 6.44 -2.02
C GLY A 386 8.04 5.55 -1.23
N ALA A 387 8.12 4.26 -1.56
CA ALA A 387 7.38 3.20 -0.89
C ALA A 387 8.31 2.05 -0.54
N SER A 388 8.02 1.38 0.58
CA SER A 388 8.61 0.09 0.88
C SER A 388 8.21 -0.92 -0.19
N TYR A 389 9.19 -1.64 -0.71
CA TYR A 389 9.01 -2.66 -1.72
C TYR A 389 8.33 -3.90 -1.13
N PHE A 390 7.26 -4.36 -1.74
CA PHE A 390 6.60 -5.60 -1.36
C PHE A 390 7.33 -6.79 -1.98
N GLY A 391 7.95 -7.62 -1.16
CA GLY A 391 8.62 -8.81 -1.64
C GLY A 391 9.76 -9.29 -0.76
N GLN A 392 10.57 -10.15 -1.38
CA GLN A 392 11.76 -10.69 -0.74
C GLN A 392 12.84 -9.63 -0.60
N ASN A 393 13.51 -9.66 0.53
CA ASN A 393 14.70 -8.86 0.84
C ASN A 393 15.60 -9.64 1.82
N ASN A 394 16.68 -9.02 2.29
CA ASN A 394 17.62 -9.69 3.19
C ASN A 394 17.01 -10.19 4.50
N GLU A 395 16.00 -9.48 5.01
CA GLU A 395 15.33 -9.79 6.26
C GLU A 395 14.17 -10.79 6.07
N PHE A 396 13.63 -10.83 4.85
CA PHE A 396 12.51 -11.70 4.47
C PHE A 396 12.83 -12.46 3.17
N PRO A 397 13.76 -13.41 3.22
CA PRO A 397 14.18 -14.15 2.03
C PRO A 397 13.19 -15.23 1.56
N ASN A 398 12.17 -15.56 2.36
CA ASN A 398 11.25 -16.64 2.01
C ASN A 398 10.41 -16.27 0.76
N ALA A 399 10.45 -17.16 -0.22
CA ALA A 399 9.76 -17.01 -1.50
C ALA A 399 8.30 -17.45 -1.46
N ASP A 400 7.87 -18.17 -0.43
CA ASP A 400 6.56 -18.78 -0.40
C ASP A 400 5.94 -18.80 1.01
N TYR A 401 4.80 -18.14 1.12
CA TYR A 401 3.86 -18.25 2.24
C TYR A 401 2.51 -18.82 1.74
N GLY A 402 2.55 -19.70 0.75
CA GLY A 402 1.37 -20.22 0.08
C GLY A 402 0.60 -19.12 -0.66
N GLY A 403 -0.71 -19.19 -0.67
CA GLY A 403 -1.57 -18.16 -1.27
C GLY A 403 -1.50 -16.77 -0.59
N ARG A 404 -0.55 -16.54 0.32
CA ARG A 404 -0.33 -15.29 1.06
C ARG A 404 0.83 -14.47 0.51
N GLY A 405 1.54 -14.97 -0.51
CA GLY A 405 2.62 -14.25 -1.17
C GLY A 405 4.03 -14.61 -0.69
N ALA A 406 4.98 -13.70 -0.90
CA ALA A 406 6.38 -13.88 -0.56
C ALA A 406 6.95 -12.66 0.17
N GLY A 407 8.13 -12.83 0.77
CA GLY A 407 8.86 -11.77 1.44
C GLY A 407 8.11 -11.12 2.60
N ASN A 408 8.33 -9.85 2.80
CA ASN A 408 7.79 -9.08 3.93
C ASN A 408 6.25 -9.04 3.95
N ILE A 409 5.61 -8.70 2.84
CA ILE A 409 4.13 -8.65 2.77
C ILE A 409 3.52 -10.05 2.94
N GLY A 410 4.15 -11.09 2.36
CA GLY A 410 3.73 -12.48 2.53
C GLY A 410 3.76 -12.91 3.99
N ALA A 411 4.85 -12.61 4.71
CA ALA A 411 5.00 -12.91 6.13
C ALA A 411 3.93 -12.24 7.00
N LEU A 412 3.71 -10.93 6.77
CA LEU A 412 2.73 -10.14 7.51
C LEU A 412 1.30 -10.65 7.30
N VAL A 413 0.89 -10.85 6.04
CA VAL A 413 -0.46 -11.32 5.72
C VAL A 413 -0.64 -12.77 6.19
N ASN A 414 0.37 -13.62 6.03
CA ASN A 414 0.31 -15.01 6.53
C ASN A 414 0.07 -15.03 8.05
N THR A 415 0.83 -14.24 8.81
CA THR A 415 0.66 -14.14 10.26
C THR A 415 -0.73 -13.65 10.64
N ALA A 416 -1.21 -12.57 10.00
CA ALA A 416 -2.53 -12.02 10.26
C ALA A 416 -3.64 -13.02 9.94
N CYS A 417 -3.57 -13.68 8.78
CA CYS A 417 -4.62 -14.60 8.32
C CYS A 417 -4.60 -15.95 9.03
N THR A 418 -3.46 -16.38 9.53
CA THR A 418 -3.38 -17.59 10.40
C THR A 418 -4.03 -17.31 11.74
N ALA A 419 -3.77 -16.13 12.33
CA ALA A 419 -4.38 -15.75 13.60
C ALA A 419 -5.88 -15.37 13.47
N PHE A 420 -6.30 -14.86 12.32
CA PHE A 420 -7.66 -14.36 12.08
C PHE A 420 -8.19 -14.84 10.71
N PRO A 421 -8.41 -16.14 10.51
CA PRO A 421 -8.77 -16.68 9.19
C PRO A 421 -10.10 -16.12 8.65
N ALA A 422 -11.05 -15.79 9.51
CA ALA A 422 -12.33 -15.21 9.11
C ALA A 422 -12.21 -13.80 8.50
N TYR A 423 -11.08 -13.11 8.66
CA TYR A 423 -10.84 -11.74 8.16
C TYR A 423 -10.15 -11.73 6.78
N CYS A 424 -9.74 -12.87 6.30
CA CYS A 424 -9.06 -13.09 5.03
C CYS A 424 -9.92 -13.79 3.98
#